data_4322676426bf5d5a1a9fcd71e5333cdc
#
_entry.id   4322676426bf5d5a1a9fcd71e5333cdc
#
_cell.length_a   1.000
_cell.length_b   1.000
_cell.length_c   1.000
_cell.angle_alpha   90.00
_cell.angle_beta   90.00
_cell.angle_gamma   90.00
#
_symmetry.space_group_name_H-M   'P 1'
#
loop_
_entity.id
_entity.type
_entity.pdbx_description
1 polymer ?
#
loop_
_entity_poly.entity_id
_entity_poly.type
_entity_poly.pdbx_seq_one_letter_code
_entity_poly.pdbx_strand_id
1 'polypeptide(L)'
;MTEDGGKNWRKIEKFPGVADMAYVSRIIASNHDANTVYAALENHQNADFKPYLLKSTDAGRTWASIAGNLPSNAPVWAIAEDHVNPNLLFVGSEFGLFFSIDGGQKWVQLKGGLPTTQVRDLNIQRRENDLVVGTFGRGIYILDNYIPLRLLKAEMLKQEAQVFPVKDALMYIQAQPLGGRGKSFQGESFFTAENPPFGATFTYYLKDELKTKKAKRQEAEKEAAKKNAAIALPSQTTLSAEEEEEAPAIIITISDSEGRVVRRLTGPVTAGMQRIAWDLRYPPASLPPPPNPETEDPFSEGPAGPLVMPGTFKVSVAKRVDGVMTPLSQPQQFQVVVEGQAGMSEPDRTPLVDFQRKVARLQRAVQGALEAANALKPRLVLIRRALLDTPSAGDKLLDDAAALDKRTNDILRALRGDAALRARNINLPPSINERVGDIVGAQRMSTARPTQTQINQYAAAAQDFEQALAALRQLIDVDLAGLEKQMEAAGAPWTPGRIPEWKDQ
;
A
#
# COMPACT_ATOMS: atom_id res chain seq x y z
N MET A 1 34.18 36.06 3.74
CA MET A 1 32.87 36.74 3.85
C MET A 1 32.96 38.13 3.28
N THR A 2 31.94 38.55 2.54
CA THR A 2 31.79 39.93 2.07
C THR A 2 30.39 40.42 2.43
N GLU A 3 30.23 41.71 2.72
CA GLU A 3 28.97 42.38 3.06
C GLU A 3 28.61 43.48 2.02
N ASP A 4 29.49 43.68 1.02
CA ASP A 4 29.43 44.79 0.04
C ASP A 4 29.52 44.30 -1.41
N GLY A 5 29.08 43.09 -1.69
CA GLY A 5 29.10 42.51 -3.03
C GLY A 5 30.48 42.15 -3.54
N GLY A 6 31.41 41.83 -2.66
CA GLY A 6 32.75 41.37 -3.02
C GLY A 6 33.82 42.48 -3.14
N LYS A 7 33.47 43.71 -2.80
CA LYS A 7 34.46 44.81 -2.82
C LYS A 7 35.49 44.65 -1.70
N ASN A 8 35.04 44.25 -0.50
CA ASN A 8 35.89 43.94 0.64
C ASN A 8 35.62 42.52 1.14
N TRP A 9 36.67 41.81 1.56
CA TRP A 9 36.61 40.45 2.05
C TRP A 9 37.18 40.34 3.44
N ARG A 10 36.38 39.74 4.36
CA ARG A 10 36.87 39.36 5.70
C ARG A 10 37.23 37.87 5.67
N LYS A 11 38.48 37.57 5.99
CA LYS A 11 38.99 36.22 6.15
C LYS A 11 38.59 35.66 7.51
N ILE A 12 38.15 34.41 7.56
CA ILE A 12 37.98 33.65 8.79
C ILE A 12 39.16 32.67 8.87
N GLU A 13 40.05 32.88 9.83
CA GLU A 13 41.28 32.09 9.90
C GLU A 13 41.19 30.92 10.87
N LYS A 14 40.31 30.99 11.88
CA LYS A 14 40.13 29.95 12.89
C LYS A 14 38.68 29.71 13.22
N PHE A 15 38.35 28.45 13.46
CA PHE A 15 37.04 28.01 13.93
C PHE A 15 37.20 27.43 15.36
N PRO A 16 36.28 27.73 16.31
CA PRO A 16 36.40 27.24 17.69
C PRO A 16 36.35 25.71 17.74
N GLY A 17 37.36 25.12 18.40
CA GLY A 17 37.43 23.66 18.60
C GLY A 17 37.78 22.84 17.35
N VAL A 18 38.10 23.48 16.24
CA VAL A 18 38.53 22.83 15.01
C VAL A 18 40.05 22.92 14.91
N ALA A 19 40.69 21.85 14.48
CA ALA A 19 42.14 21.81 14.27
C ALA A 19 42.57 22.77 13.16
N ASP A 20 43.79 23.30 13.29
CA ASP A 20 44.40 24.11 12.24
C ASP A 20 44.52 23.27 10.95
N MET A 21 44.30 23.90 9.79
CA MET A 21 44.35 23.25 8.47
C MET A 21 43.25 22.25 8.19
N ALA A 22 42.18 22.18 9.00
CA ALA A 22 40.98 21.37 8.66
C ALA A 22 40.34 21.86 7.35
N TYR A 23 39.89 20.93 6.53
CA TYR A 23 39.28 21.22 5.26
C TYR A 23 37.81 21.64 5.45
N VAL A 24 37.38 22.70 4.79
CA VAL A 24 35.99 23.15 4.78
C VAL A 24 35.24 22.33 3.71
N SER A 25 34.46 21.34 4.15
CA SER A 25 33.73 20.44 3.25
C SER A 25 32.46 21.10 2.68
N ARG A 26 31.78 21.94 3.49
CA ARG A 26 30.56 22.62 3.05
C ARG A 26 30.33 23.93 3.81
N ILE A 27 29.87 24.96 3.09
CA ILE A 27 29.33 26.19 3.69
C ILE A 27 27.98 26.45 3.04
N ILE A 28 26.94 26.71 3.85
CA ILE A 28 25.62 27.12 3.37
C ILE A 28 25.14 28.35 4.17
N ALA A 29 24.45 29.26 3.48
CA ALA A 29 23.67 30.31 4.12
C ALA A 29 22.32 29.76 4.56
N SER A 30 21.80 30.26 5.66
CA SER A 30 20.44 29.92 6.11
C SER A 30 19.39 30.39 5.09
N ASN A 31 18.32 29.60 4.95
CA ASN A 31 17.13 29.99 4.19
C ASN A 31 16.25 31.00 4.93
N HIS A 32 16.49 31.23 6.24
CA HIS A 32 15.57 31.94 7.13
C HIS A 32 16.16 33.25 7.69
N ASP A 33 17.49 33.35 7.81
CA ASP A 33 18.14 34.50 8.38
C ASP A 33 19.47 34.80 7.65
N ALA A 34 19.58 35.99 7.09
CA ALA A 34 20.76 36.43 6.32
C ALA A 34 22.08 36.45 7.10
N ASN A 35 22.03 36.52 8.43
CA ASN A 35 23.19 36.49 9.28
C ASN A 35 23.61 35.07 9.72
N THR A 36 22.75 34.09 9.45
CA THR A 36 23.02 32.70 9.85
C THR A 36 23.75 31.94 8.74
N VAL A 37 24.84 31.29 9.11
CA VAL A 37 25.71 30.49 8.23
C VAL A 37 26.06 29.19 8.94
N TYR A 38 26.04 28.10 8.18
CA TYR A 38 26.51 26.79 8.63
C TYR A 38 27.79 26.41 7.92
N ALA A 39 28.71 25.77 8.66
CA ALA A 39 29.96 25.25 8.13
C ALA A 39 30.19 23.81 8.60
N ALA A 40 30.44 22.92 7.67
CA ALA A 40 30.94 21.58 7.92
C ALA A 40 32.42 21.53 7.56
N LEU A 41 33.25 20.98 8.47
CA LEU A 41 34.67 20.80 8.23
C LEU A 41 35.06 19.35 8.54
N GLU A 42 36.19 18.95 7.97
CA GLU A 42 36.73 17.61 8.18
C GLU A 42 38.25 17.66 8.21
N ASN A 43 38.86 16.71 8.91
CA ASN A 43 40.30 16.65 9.09
C ASN A 43 40.87 15.22 9.06
N HIS A 44 40.16 14.34 8.33
CA HIS A 44 40.46 12.92 8.26
C HIS A 44 41.84 12.61 7.69
N GLN A 45 42.38 13.47 6.82
CA GLN A 45 43.73 13.34 6.28
C GLN A 45 44.84 13.46 7.37
N ASN A 46 44.49 14.11 8.49
CA ASN A 46 45.39 14.22 9.67
C ASN A 46 44.97 13.24 10.78
N ALA A 47 44.25 12.14 10.43
CA ALA A 47 43.74 11.14 11.37
C ALA A 47 42.79 11.70 12.45
N ASP A 48 42.17 12.84 12.21
CA ASP A 48 41.16 13.43 13.07
C ASP A 48 39.78 13.28 12.43
N PHE A 49 38.97 12.34 12.96
CA PHE A 49 37.69 11.94 12.44
C PHE A 49 36.51 12.59 13.15
N LYS A 50 36.73 13.61 13.97
CA LYS A 50 35.65 14.28 14.71
C LYS A 50 34.65 14.96 13.77
N PRO A 51 33.35 15.00 14.15
CA PRO A 51 32.36 15.76 13.43
C PRO A 51 32.50 17.26 13.72
N TYR A 52 33.02 18.01 12.78
CA TYR A 52 33.08 19.46 12.88
C TYR A 52 31.88 20.06 12.12
N LEU A 53 30.91 20.52 12.89
CA LEU A 53 29.70 21.17 12.36
C LEU A 53 29.43 22.43 13.19
N LEU A 54 29.47 23.57 12.53
CA LEU A 54 29.41 24.88 13.17
C LEU A 54 28.27 25.72 12.64
N LYS A 55 27.70 26.55 13.49
CA LYS A 55 26.70 27.58 13.15
C LYS A 55 27.19 28.95 13.61
N SER A 56 27.02 29.93 12.77
CA SER A 56 27.14 31.35 13.09
C SER A 56 25.79 32.02 12.93
N THR A 57 25.49 33.00 13.79
CA THR A 57 24.27 33.84 13.72
C THR A 57 24.58 35.32 13.55
N ASP A 58 25.85 35.66 13.25
CA ASP A 58 26.38 37.01 13.14
C ASP A 58 27.22 37.21 11.86
N ALA A 59 26.78 36.63 10.75
CA ALA A 59 27.48 36.68 9.48
C ALA A 59 28.92 36.13 9.54
N GLY A 60 29.14 35.06 10.32
CA GLY A 60 30.43 34.37 10.46
C GLY A 60 31.47 35.12 11.32
N ARG A 61 31.06 36.04 12.22
CA ARG A 61 31.97 36.67 13.16
C ARG A 61 32.28 35.75 14.32
N THR A 62 31.26 35.08 14.85
CA THR A 62 31.43 34.04 15.86
C THR A 62 30.79 32.72 15.42
N TRP A 63 31.29 31.62 15.95
CA TRP A 63 30.86 30.28 15.59
C TRP A 63 30.64 29.43 16.84
N ALA A 64 29.58 28.62 16.81
CA ALA A 64 29.27 27.64 17.85
C ALA A 64 29.13 26.26 17.24
N SER A 65 29.59 25.22 17.94
CA SER A 65 29.40 23.84 17.51
C SER A 65 27.96 23.43 17.70
N ILE A 66 27.41 22.82 16.64
CA ILE A 66 26.09 22.15 16.62
C ILE A 66 26.22 20.66 16.32
N ALA A 67 27.42 20.08 16.53
CA ALA A 67 27.65 18.64 16.30
C ALA A 67 26.88 17.74 17.29
N GLY A 68 26.50 18.29 18.46
CA GLY A 68 25.64 17.60 19.45
C GLY A 68 26.13 16.18 19.75
N ASN A 69 25.25 15.20 19.54
CA ASN A 69 25.51 13.78 19.75
C ASN A 69 25.88 13.03 18.46
N LEU A 70 26.37 13.70 17.42
CA LEU A 70 26.93 12.99 16.26
C LEU A 70 28.05 12.04 16.70
N PRO A 71 28.22 10.88 16.05
CA PRO A 71 29.29 9.94 16.41
C PRO A 71 30.67 10.61 16.33
N SER A 72 31.50 10.38 17.33
CA SER A 72 32.80 11.02 17.47
C SER A 72 33.82 10.70 16.36
N ASN A 73 33.54 9.68 15.56
CA ASN A 73 34.36 9.22 14.44
C ASN A 73 33.65 9.40 13.08
N ALA A 74 32.74 10.35 12.96
CA ALA A 74 31.95 10.57 11.76
C ALA A 74 32.16 11.99 11.17
N PRO A 75 33.21 12.21 10.37
CA PRO A 75 33.41 13.46 9.66
C PRO A 75 32.15 13.90 8.91
N VAL A 76 31.88 15.20 8.91
CA VAL A 76 30.70 15.77 8.26
C VAL A 76 31.08 16.29 6.88
N TRP A 77 30.31 15.85 5.87
CA TRP A 77 30.54 16.19 4.47
C TRP A 77 29.54 17.21 3.93
N ALA A 78 28.31 17.12 4.36
CA ALA A 78 27.22 17.94 3.84
C ALA A 78 26.25 18.35 4.95
N ILE A 79 25.62 19.50 4.76
CA ILE A 79 24.51 19.99 5.58
C ILE A 79 23.46 20.62 4.68
N ALA A 80 22.18 20.41 5.01
CA ALA A 80 21.05 21.10 4.40
C ALA A 80 20.08 21.57 5.49
N GLU A 81 19.56 22.79 5.35
CA GLU A 81 18.54 23.36 6.21
C GLU A 81 17.18 23.29 5.49
N ASP A 82 16.14 22.85 6.19
CA ASP A 82 14.78 22.86 5.63
C ASP A 82 14.35 24.29 5.30
N HIS A 83 13.71 24.44 4.15
CA HIS A 83 13.31 25.76 3.63
C HIS A 83 12.06 26.35 4.31
N VAL A 84 11.41 25.62 5.26
CA VAL A 84 10.23 26.05 6.01
C VAL A 84 10.48 26.13 7.51
N ASN A 85 11.23 25.16 8.07
CA ASN A 85 11.49 25.06 9.49
C ASN A 85 13.01 25.18 9.75
N PRO A 86 13.51 26.29 10.32
CA PRO A 86 14.95 26.51 10.58
C PRO A 86 15.55 25.53 11.59
N ASN A 87 14.72 24.82 12.35
CA ASN A 87 15.18 23.82 13.31
C ASN A 87 15.36 22.44 12.72
N LEU A 88 14.82 22.19 11.51
CA LEU A 88 15.02 20.93 10.80
C LEU A 88 16.28 21.03 9.93
N LEU A 89 17.29 20.30 10.34
CA LEU A 89 18.60 20.21 9.67
C LEU A 89 18.85 18.75 9.25
N PHE A 90 19.52 18.57 8.12
CA PHE A 90 20.02 17.28 7.64
C PHE A 90 21.52 17.33 7.51
N VAL A 91 22.22 16.27 7.91
CA VAL A 91 23.68 16.17 7.84
C VAL A 91 24.09 14.86 7.21
N GLY A 92 24.94 14.96 6.19
CA GLY A 92 25.66 13.85 5.59
C GLY A 92 27.01 13.64 6.28
N SER A 93 27.23 12.44 6.77
CA SER A 93 28.47 12.05 7.45
C SER A 93 29.16 10.86 6.78
N GLU A 94 30.31 10.44 7.30
CA GLU A 94 31.03 9.24 6.87
C GLU A 94 30.18 7.97 6.96
N PHE A 95 29.26 7.86 7.93
CA PHE A 95 28.51 6.64 8.22
C PHE A 95 26.99 6.81 8.06
N GLY A 96 26.56 7.76 7.26
CA GLY A 96 25.15 7.90 6.89
C GLY A 96 24.60 9.31 7.02
N LEU A 97 23.27 9.35 6.98
CA LEU A 97 22.44 10.55 7.04
C LEU A 97 21.89 10.73 8.46
N PHE A 98 21.95 11.95 8.96
CA PHE A 98 21.36 12.35 10.25
C PHE A 98 20.43 13.54 10.04
N PHE A 99 19.42 13.66 10.90
CA PHE A 99 18.57 14.84 10.98
C PHE A 99 18.45 15.33 12.42
N SER A 100 18.17 16.62 12.56
CA SER A 100 17.87 17.28 13.83
C SER A 100 16.57 18.07 13.65
N ILE A 101 15.72 18.07 14.69
CA ILE A 101 14.48 18.87 14.74
C ILE A 101 14.58 20.03 15.75
N ASP A 102 15.72 20.26 16.31
CA ASP A 102 15.99 21.22 17.38
C ASP A 102 17.20 22.13 17.07
N GLY A 103 17.50 22.32 15.79
CA GLY A 103 18.58 23.22 15.34
C GLY A 103 19.98 22.69 15.58
N GLY A 104 20.15 21.36 15.67
CA GLY A 104 21.46 20.70 15.82
C GLY A 104 21.87 20.38 17.26
N GLN A 105 20.95 20.48 18.23
CA GLN A 105 21.23 20.07 19.61
C GLN A 105 21.27 18.54 19.74
N LYS A 106 20.33 17.87 19.07
CA LYS A 106 20.24 16.40 19.03
C LYS A 106 20.07 15.91 17.60
N TRP A 107 20.88 14.92 17.24
CA TRP A 107 20.88 14.27 15.94
C TRP A 107 20.34 12.85 16.04
N VAL A 108 19.55 12.47 15.07
CA VAL A 108 18.98 11.12 14.91
C VAL A 108 19.43 10.58 13.56
N GLN A 109 20.00 9.38 13.55
CA GLN A 109 20.38 8.71 12.31
C GLN A 109 19.12 8.29 11.52
N LEU A 110 19.04 8.69 10.28
CA LEU A 110 18.00 8.28 9.36
C LEU A 110 18.39 6.95 8.73
N LYS A 111 17.73 5.88 9.19
CA LYS A 111 17.90 4.51 8.70
C LYS A 111 16.70 4.16 7.81
N GLY A 112 16.63 2.98 7.29
CA GLY A 112 15.51 2.55 6.46
C GLY A 112 15.77 2.80 4.97
N GLY A 113 16.24 1.76 4.29
CA GLY A 113 16.57 1.81 2.87
C GLY A 113 17.92 2.44 2.53
N LEU A 114 18.48 3.29 3.40
CA LEU A 114 19.81 3.86 3.21
C LEU A 114 20.87 2.96 3.88
N PRO A 115 21.84 2.40 3.13
CA PRO A 115 22.92 1.61 3.70
C PRO A 115 23.88 2.49 4.52
N THR A 116 24.71 1.87 5.35
CA THR A 116 25.82 2.56 5.98
C THR A 116 26.83 2.94 4.92
N THR A 117 26.84 4.20 4.52
CA THR A 117 27.66 4.74 3.44
C THR A 117 27.94 6.21 3.71
N GLN A 118 29.01 6.69 3.13
CA GLN A 118 29.37 8.10 3.19
C GLN A 118 28.37 8.93 2.38
N VAL A 119 27.75 9.93 3.02
CA VAL A 119 26.84 10.88 2.39
C VAL A 119 27.59 12.17 2.09
N ARG A 120 27.84 12.42 0.81
CA ARG A 120 28.71 13.51 0.33
C ARG A 120 27.97 14.78 -0.03
N ASP A 121 26.70 14.66 -0.41
CA ASP A 121 25.90 15.82 -0.79
C ASP A 121 24.44 15.65 -0.41
N LEU A 122 23.80 16.79 -0.10
CA LEU A 122 22.40 16.88 0.27
C LEU A 122 21.76 18.06 -0.46
N ASN A 123 20.62 17.80 -1.08
CA ASN A 123 19.82 18.84 -1.71
C ASN A 123 18.34 18.65 -1.42
N ILE A 124 17.61 19.74 -1.22
CA ILE A 124 16.18 19.74 -0.98
C ILE A 124 15.44 20.16 -2.24
N GLN A 125 14.67 19.25 -2.80
CA GLN A 125 13.70 19.56 -3.83
C GLN A 125 12.45 20.19 -3.18
N ARG A 126 12.34 21.53 -3.28
CA ARG A 126 11.39 22.33 -2.48
C ARG A 126 9.95 22.11 -2.86
N ARG A 127 9.63 21.87 -4.14
CA ARG A 127 8.25 21.71 -4.63
C ARG A 127 7.59 20.48 -4.01
N GLU A 128 8.29 19.34 -4.02
CA GLU A 128 7.76 18.06 -3.53
C GLU A 128 8.13 17.79 -2.08
N ASN A 129 9.07 18.58 -1.51
CA ASN A 129 9.68 18.38 -0.19
C ASN A 129 10.41 17.04 -0.10
N ASP A 130 11.24 16.77 -1.11
CA ASP A 130 12.07 15.58 -1.15
C ASP A 130 13.50 15.93 -0.76
N LEU A 131 14.16 15.02 -0.05
CA LEU A 131 15.59 15.14 0.26
C LEU A 131 16.38 14.23 -0.66
N VAL A 132 17.21 14.83 -1.51
CA VAL A 132 18.11 14.13 -2.40
C VAL A 132 19.44 13.92 -1.69
N VAL A 133 19.91 12.66 -1.64
CA VAL A 133 21.08 12.23 -0.89
C VAL A 133 22.10 11.64 -1.84
N GLY A 134 23.20 12.36 -2.07
CA GLY A 134 24.34 11.91 -2.85
C GLY A 134 25.31 11.11 -1.98
N THR A 135 25.57 9.84 -2.34
CA THR A 135 26.48 8.97 -1.59
C THR A 135 27.79 8.74 -2.33
N PHE A 136 28.83 8.37 -1.60
CA PHE A 136 30.08 7.94 -2.21
C PHE A 136 30.02 6.46 -2.61
N GLY A 137 29.96 6.21 -3.91
CA GLY A 137 30.04 4.87 -4.48
C GLY A 137 28.77 4.00 -4.34
N ARG A 138 27.65 4.55 -3.80
CA ARG A 138 26.39 3.82 -3.62
C ARG A 138 25.20 4.48 -4.33
N GLY A 139 25.46 5.42 -5.24
CA GLY A 139 24.42 6.09 -6.02
C GLY A 139 23.75 7.23 -5.25
N ILE A 140 22.55 7.58 -5.72
CA ILE A 140 21.72 8.66 -5.19
C ILE A 140 20.46 8.06 -4.58
N TYR A 141 20.07 8.53 -3.40
CA TYR A 141 18.82 8.17 -2.72
C TYR A 141 17.92 9.38 -2.63
N ILE A 142 16.63 9.15 -2.63
CA ILE A 142 15.61 10.20 -2.47
C ILE A 142 14.71 9.79 -1.30
N LEU A 143 14.59 10.67 -0.31
CA LEU A 143 13.56 10.57 0.72
C LEU A 143 12.38 11.40 0.25
N ASP A 144 11.38 10.74 -0.30
CA ASP A 144 10.16 11.38 -0.78
C ASP A 144 9.37 11.97 0.38
N ASN A 145 8.88 13.19 0.20
CA ASN A 145 8.00 13.89 1.13
C ASN A 145 8.44 13.77 2.60
N TYR A 146 9.47 14.52 3.00
CA TYR A 146 9.95 14.54 4.39
C TYR A 146 9.14 15.48 5.31
N ILE A 147 7.98 16.03 4.86
CA ILE A 147 7.12 16.90 5.69
C ILE A 147 6.83 16.32 7.08
N PRO A 148 6.63 15.00 7.27
CA PRO A 148 6.46 14.43 8.61
C PRO A 148 7.61 14.75 9.57
N LEU A 149 8.87 14.81 9.09
CA LEU A 149 10.00 15.20 9.94
C LEU A 149 9.96 16.69 10.31
N ARG A 150 9.48 17.54 9.42
CA ARG A 150 9.29 18.99 9.67
C ARG A 150 8.31 19.26 10.79
N LEU A 151 7.27 18.43 10.89
CA LEU A 151 6.20 18.56 11.86
C LEU A 151 6.46 17.80 13.15
N LEU A 152 7.46 16.93 13.16
CA LEU A 152 7.80 16.09 14.30
C LEU A 152 8.26 16.94 15.48
N LYS A 153 7.70 16.63 16.68
CA LYS A 153 8.09 17.22 17.96
C LYS A 153 8.39 16.10 18.95
N ALA A 154 9.30 16.36 19.88
CA ALA A 154 9.69 15.38 20.89
C ALA A 154 8.52 14.87 21.75
N GLU A 155 7.52 15.71 21.99
CA GLU A 155 6.30 15.36 22.73
C GLU A 155 5.42 14.37 21.97
N MET A 156 5.39 14.44 20.64
CA MET A 156 4.62 13.52 19.80
C MET A 156 5.15 12.08 19.91
N LEU A 157 6.46 11.91 20.07
CA LEU A 157 7.09 10.59 20.24
C LEU A 157 6.76 9.91 21.57
N LYS A 158 6.18 10.64 22.53
CA LYS A 158 5.71 10.10 23.82
C LYS A 158 4.28 9.57 23.73
N GLN A 159 3.50 10.02 22.73
CA GLN A 159 2.13 9.61 22.50
C GLN A 159 2.09 8.20 21.90
N GLU A 160 1.00 7.48 22.14
CA GLU A 160 0.79 6.13 21.60
C GLU A 160 0.92 6.09 20.07
N ALA A 161 0.33 7.09 19.43
CA ALA A 161 0.39 7.24 17.97
C ALA A 161 0.28 8.72 17.56
N GLN A 162 0.80 9.02 16.38
CA GLN A 162 0.64 10.31 15.73
C GLN A 162 0.36 10.09 14.24
N VAL A 163 -0.64 10.77 13.70
CA VAL A 163 -0.92 10.82 12.26
C VAL A 163 -0.50 12.16 11.71
N PHE A 164 0.23 12.15 10.61
CA PHE A 164 0.74 13.37 9.98
C PHE A 164 -0.20 13.86 8.88
N PRO A 165 -0.24 15.17 8.61
CA PRO A 165 -1.00 15.73 7.52
C PRO A 165 -0.68 15.07 6.18
N VAL A 166 -1.69 14.88 5.37
CA VAL A 166 -1.59 14.24 4.06
C VAL A 166 -1.33 15.30 3.01
N LYS A 167 -0.31 15.07 2.18
CA LYS A 167 -0.05 15.88 0.99
C LYS A 167 -1.16 15.64 -0.05
N ASP A 168 -1.50 16.66 -0.81
CA ASP A 168 -2.42 16.51 -1.94
C ASP A 168 -1.96 15.42 -2.90
N ALA A 169 -2.87 14.54 -3.26
CA ALA A 169 -2.58 13.40 -4.11
C ALA A 169 -2.77 13.75 -5.58
N LEU A 170 -1.73 13.53 -6.36
CA LEU A 170 -1.76 13.74 -7.81
C LEU A 170 -2.43 12.56 -8.51
N MET A 171 -3.45 12.84 -9.31
CA MET A 171 -4.15 11.86 -10.12
C MET A 171 -3.71 11.98 -11.58
N TYR A 172 -3.15 10.91 -12.12
CA TYR A 172 -2.75 10.78 -13.52
C TYR A 172 -2.89 9.34 -13.98
N ILE A 173 -2.85 9.09 -15.26
CA ILE A 173 -2.78 7.73 -15.80
C ILE A 173 -1.31 7.32 -15.86
N GLN A 174 -0.96 6.29 -15.09
CA GLN A 174 0.40 5.77 -15.06
C GLN A 174 0.75 5.13 -16.41
N ALA A 175 1.84 5.58 -17.02
CA ALA A 175 2.40 4.92 -18.19
C ALA A 175 3.21 3.70 -17.75
N GLN A 176 3.06 2.61 -18.49
CA GLN A 176 3.87 1.41 -18.32
C GLN A 176 4.81 1.28 -19.53
N PRO A 177 6.10 1.58 -19.36
CA PRO A 177 7.05 1.42 -20.44
C PRO A 177 7.07 -0.02 -20.95
N LEU A 178 7.03 -0.21 -22.26
CA LEU A 178 7.05 -1.54 -22.91
C LEU A 178 5.90 -2.48 -22.51
N GLY A 179 4.81 -1.95 -21.90
CA GLY A 179 3.62 -2.72 -21.56
C GLY A 179 3.79 -3.75 -20.44
N GLY A 180 4.93 -3.76 -19.73
CA GLY A 180 5.21 -4.68 -18.64
C GLY A 180 5.08 -4.03 -17.27
N ARG A 181 4.82 -4.83 -16.24
CA ARG A 181 4.85 -4.40 -14.85
C ARG A 181 6.26 -4.11 -14.37
N GLY A 182 6.35 -3.17 -13.45
CA GLY A 182 7.58 -2.89 -12.73
C GLY A 182 8.59 -2.13 -13.57
N LYS A 183 9.83 -2.40 -13.24
CA LYS A 183 10.99 -1.71 -13.80
C LYS A 183 11.28 -2.16 -15.21
N SER A 184 11.20 -1.26 -16.19
CA SER A 184 11.59 -1.58 -17.58
C SER A 184 13.09 -1.83 -17.67
N PHE A 185 13.46 -2.97 -18.24
CA PHE A 185 14.85 -3.24 -18.59
C PHE A 185 15.24 -2.48 -19.86
N GLN A 186 16.19 -1.56 -19.74
CA GLN A 186 16.70 -0.75 -20.83
C GLN A 186 18.19 -1.05 -21.14
N GLY A 187 18.67 -2.18 -20.69
CA GLY A 187 20.08 -2.56 -20.77
C GLY A 187 20.79 -2.36 -19.41
N GLU A 188 21.86 -3.08 -19.20
CA GLU A 188 22.61 -3.07 -17.93
C GLU A 188 23.27 -1.72 -17.61
N SER A 189 23.52 -0.90 -18.63
CA SER A 189 24.07 0.45 -18.47
C SER A 189 23.06 1.46 -17.92
N PHE A 190 21.75 1.12 -17.88
CA PHE A 190 20.70 1.98 -17.39
C PHE A 190 20.22 1.54 -16.01
N PHE A 191 20.51 2.36 -15.01
CA PHE A 191 19.89 2.22 -13.69
C PHE A 191 18.55 2.96 -13.67
N THR A 192 17.49 2.26 -13.27
CA THR A 192 16.18 2.85 -13.00
C THR A 192 15.76 2.49 -11.59
N ALA A 193 15.26 3.46 -10.82
CA ALA A 193 14.61 3.26 -9.53
C ALA A 193 13.10 3.27 -9.69
N GLU A 194 12.40 2.66 -8.75
CA GLU A 194 10.94 2.76 -8.68
C GLU A 194 10.52 4.19 -8.35
N ASN A 195 9.41 4.63 -8.95
CA ASN A 195 8.77 5.88 -8.56
C ASN A 195 8.13 5.75 -7.15
N PRO A 196 7.89 6.88 -6.46
CA PRO A 196 7.02 6.87 -5.30
C PRO A 196 5.67 6.20 -5.61
N PRO A 197 5.04 5.54 -4.62
CA PRO A 197 3.73 4.92 -4.84
C PRO A 197 2.73 5.95 -5.38
N PHE A 198 2.00 5.57 -6.42
CA PHE A 198 0.93 6.41 -6.97
C PHE A 198 -0.17 6.64 -5.93
N GLY A 199 -0.68 7.87 -5.87
CA GLY A 199 -1.84 8.24 -5.09
C GLY A 199 -1.55 8.98 -3.79
N ALA A 200 -2.39 8.76 -2.77
CA ALA A 200 -2.29 9.42 -1.47
C ALA A 200 -1.46 8.60 -0.50
N THR A 201 -0.37 9.18 0.00
CA THR A 201 0.48 8.53 1.01
C THR A 201 0.12 9.01 2.41
N PHE A 202 -0.24 8.07 3.27
CA PHE A 202 -0.56 8.30 4.68
C PHE A 202 0.65 7.93 5.52
N THR A 203 1.11 8.88 6.34
CA THR A 203 2.23 8.66 7.27
C THR A 203 1.72 8.73 8.70
N TYR A 204 2.07 7.74 9.50
CA TYR A 204 1.78 7.71 10.93
C TYR A 204 2.96 7.16 11.72
N TYR A 205 3.00 7.50 13.00
CA TYR A 205 3.96 7.01 13.97
C TYR A 205 3.25 6.14 14.99
N LEU A 206 3.85 5.03 15.34
CA LEU A 206 3.46 4.19 16.47
C LEU A 206 4.60 4.14 17.47
N LYS A 207 4.32 4.43 18.75
CA LYS A 207 5.31 4.35 19.81
C LYS A 207 5.77 2.91 20.03
N ASP A 208 4.80 2.01 20.10
CA ASP A 208 5.03 0.59 20.34
C ASP A 208 4.39 -0.25 19.22
N GLU A 209 4.98 -1.40 18.95
CA GLU A 209 4.41 -2.40 18.05
C GLU A 209 3.13 -3.00 18.62
N LEU A 210 2.09 -3.17 17.82
CA LEU A 210 0.89 -3.89 18.23
C LEU A 210 1.12 -5.39 18.09
N LYS A 211 1.24 -6.07 19.22
CA LYS A 211 1.56 -7.51 19.30
C LYS A 211 0.35 -8.31 19.72
N THR A 212 0.23 -9.54 19.20
CA THR A 212 -0.73 -10.53 19.68
C THR A 212 -0.41 -10.96 21.13
N LYS A 213 -1.40 -11.53 21.83
CA LYS A 213 -1.22 -12.12 23.17
C LYS A 213 -0.11 -13.17 23.16
N LYS A 214 -0.12 -14.04 22.12
CA LYS A 214 0.92 -15.05 21.87
C LYS A 214 2.31 -14.43 21.73
N ALA A 215 2.45 -13.38 20.94
CA ALA A 215 3.74 -12.71 20.72
C ALA A 215 4.25 -12.06 22.03
N LYS A 216 3.36 -11.41 22.80
CA LYS A 216 3.69 -10.81 24.10
C LYS A 216 4.16 -11.87 25.11
N ARG A 217 3.45 -13.00 25.20
CA ARG A 217 3.86 -14.11 26.07
C ARG A 217 5.22 -14.66 25.67
N GLN A 218 5.42 -14.97 24.39
CA GLN A 218 6.70 -15.50 23.91
C GLN A 218 7.88 -14.54 24.13
N GLU A 219 7.65 -13.24 24.05
CA GLU A 219 8.65 -12.23 24.34
C GLU A 219 8.99 -12.21 25.85
N ALA A 220 7.96 -12.26 26.71
CA ALA A 220 8.14 -12.35 28.16
C ALA A 220 8.90 -13.63 28.56
N GLU A 221 8.59 -14.77 27.95
CA GLU A 221 9.30 -16.03 28.14
C GLU A 221 10.78 -15.94 27.73
N LYS A 222 11.05 -15.33 26.57
CA LYS A 222 12.43 -15.09 26.11
C LYS A 222 13.22 -14.19 27.07
N GLU A 223 12.58 -13.15 27.60
CA GLU A 223 13.23 -12.25 28.56
C GLU A 223 13.44 -12.93 29.94
N ALA A 224 12.50 -13.76 30.36
CA ALA A 224 12.65 -14.58 31.57
C ALA A 224 13.81 -15.58 31.41
N ALA A 225 13.89 -16.27 30.28
CA ALA A 225 15.00 -17.19 29.96
C ALA A 225 16.37 -16.49 30.00
N LYS A 226 16.49 -15.28 29.41
CA LYS A 226 17.75 -14.50 29.47
C LYS A 226 18.16 -14.15 30.92
N LYS A 227 17.18 -14.00 31.81
CA LYS A 227 17.40 -13.68 33.23
C LYS A 227 17.50 -14.94 34.13
N ASN A 228 17.51 -16.15 33.52
CA ASN A 228 17.42 -17.44 34.23
C ASN A 228 16.23 -17.51 35.21
N ALA A 229 15.14 -16.81 34.90
CA ALA A 229 13.91 -16.87 35.71
C ALA A 229 13.03 -18.05 35.28
N ALA A 230 12.21 -18.54 36.22
CA ALA A 230 11.27 -19.62 35.93
C ALA A 230 10.23 -19.19 34.88
N ILE A 231 10.02 -20.02 33.86
CA ILE A 231 8.99 -19.83 32.84
C ILE A 231 7.79 -20.67 33.25
N ALA A 232 6.65 -20.01 33.51
CA ALA A 232 5.39 -20.70 33.76
C ALA A 232 4.79 -21.23 32.46
N LEU A 233 4.35 -22.47 32.44
CA LEU A 233 3.59 -23.01 31.30
C LEU A 233 2.24 -22.29 31.20
N PRO A 234 1.83 -21.88 29.98
CA PRO A 234 0.54 -21.22 29.80
C PRO A 234 -0.62 -22.18 30.09
N SER A 235 -1.69 -21.66 30.70
CA SER A 235 -2.90 -22.43 30.93
C SER A 235 -3.63 -22.75 29.62
N GLN A 236 -4.49 -23.75 29.61
CA GLN A 236 -5.33 -24.07 28.45
C GLN A 236 -6.20 -22.88 28.05
N THR A 237 -6.76 -22.15 29.01
CA THR A 237 -7.54 -20.92 28.71
C THR A 237 -6.72 -19.84 28.06
N THR A 238 -5.45 -19.69 28.44
CA THR A 238 -4.53 -18.76 27.78
C THR A 238 -4.25 -19.16 26.32
N LEU A 239 -4.00 -20.45 26.10
CA LEU A 239 -3.74 -20.96 24.75
C LEU A 239 -4.98 -20.82 23.83
N SER A 240 -6.17 -21.15 24.32
CA SER A 240 -7.41 -20.96 23.57
C SER A 240 -7.65 -19.48 23.23
N ALA A 241 -7.42 -18.56 24.18
CA ALA A 241 -7.56 -17.14 23.95
C ALA A 241 -6.51 -16.58 22.95
N GLU A 242 -5.34 -17.23 22.81
CA GLU A 242 -4.33 -16.89 21.79
C GLU A 242 -4.71 -17.42 20.41
N GLU A 243 -5.38 -18.58 20.32
CA GLU A 243 -5.86 -19.18 19.07
C GLU A 243 -7.07 -18.42 18.51
N GLU A 244 -7.93 -17.91 19.39
CA GLU A 244 -9.15 -17.16 19.04
C GLU A 244 -8.86 -15.67 18.76
N GLU A 245 -7.64 -15.18 19.09
CA GLU A 245 -7.29 -13.77 18.95
C GLU A 245 -7.26 -13.33 17.49
N GLU A 246 -7.99 -12.27 17.15
CA GLU A 246 -7.82 -11.56 15.90
C GLU A 246 -6.48 -10.79 15.92
N ALA A 247 -5.64 -10.99 14.90
CA ALA A 247 -4.37 -10.27 14.82
C ALA A 247 -4.59 -8.74 14.85
N PRO A 248 -3.83 -8.00 15.67
CA PRO A 248 -3.93 -6.54 15.71
C PRO A 248 -3.70 -5.93 14.35
N ALA A 249 -4.44 -4.87 14.02
CA ALA A 249 -4.33 -4.18 12.76
C ALA A 249 -4.43 -2.66 12.92
N ILE A 250 -3.75 -1.91 12.06
CA ILE A 250 -4.01 -0.50 11.82
C ILE A 250 -4.98 -0.40 10.64
N ILE A 251 -6.12 0.22 10.87
CA ILE A 251 -7.16 0.41 9.86
C ILE A 251 -7.17 1.87 9.44
N ILE A 252 -6.92 2.09 8.15
CA ILE A 252 -6.97 3.40 7.53
C ILE A 252 -8.27 3.47 6.74
N THR A 253 -9.16 4.36 7.14
CA THR A 253 -10.46 4.55 6.49
C THR A 253 -10.43 5.85 5.69
N ILE A 254 -10.65 5.75 4.39
CA ILE A 254 -10.76 6.87 3.46
C ILE A 254 -12.25 7.09 3.19
N SER A 255 -12.70 8.33 3.32
CA SER A 255 -14.07 8.75 3.02
C SER A 255 -14.08 9.97 2.11
N ASP A 256 -15.19 10.15 1.39
CA ASP A 256 -15.42 11.34 0.57
C ASP A 256 -15.82 12.55 1.43
N SER A 257 -16.09 13.68 0.78
CA SER A 257 -16.53 14.92 1.45
C SER A 257 -17.82 14.77 2.26
N GLU A 258 -18.71 13.84 1.85
CA GLU A 258 -19.99 13.54 2.50
C GLU A 258 -19.84 12.53 3.65
N GLY A 259 -18.63 12.00 3.89
CA GLY A 259 -18.36 11.02 4.93
C GLY A 259 -18.65 9.57 4.54
N ARG A 260 -18.99 9.30 3.28
CA ARG A 260 -19.18 7.92 2.79
C ARG A 260 -17.82 7.25 2.66
N VAL A 261 -17.70 6.05 3.21
CA VAL A 261 -16.45 5.28 3.14
C VAL A 261 -16.18 4.87 1.68
N VAL A 262 -15.03 5.27 1.17
CA VAL A 262 -14.54 4.94 -0.17
C VAL A 262 -13.67 3.69 -0.14
N ARG A 263 -12.74 3.61 0.80
CA ARG A 263 -11.76 2.52 0.91
C ARG A 263 -11.35 2.30 2.36
N ARG A 264 -11.01 1.05 2.70
CA ARG A 264 -10.26 0.73 3.90
C ARG A 264 -8.98 0.02 3.52
N LEU A 265 -7.89 0.38 4.19
CA LEU A 265 -6.58 -0.24 4.02
C LEU A 265 -6.09 -0.73 5.38
N THR A 266 -5.26 -1.77 5.36
CA THR A 266 -4.58 -2.27 6.55
C THR A 266 -3.13 -1.79 6.51
N GLY A 267 -2.73 -1.04 7.54
CA GLY A 267 -1.37 -0.51 7.66
C GLY A 267 -0.46 -1.38 8.53
N PRO A 268 0.87 -1.20 8.44
CA PRO A 268 1.84 -1.84 9.32
C PRO A 268 1.57 -1.55 10.80
N VAL A 269 1.84 -2.54 11.65
CA VAL A 269 1.65 -2.48 13.12
C VAL A 269 2.96 -2.31 13.88
N THR A 270 4.11 -2.25 13.20
CA THR A 270 5.44 -2.12 13.80
C THR A 270 5.67 -0.73 14.37
N ALA A 271 6.48 -0.63 15.42
CA ALA A 271 6.86 0.65 16.01
C ALA A 271 7.62 1.55 15.04
N GLY A 272 7.54 2.86 15.25
CA GLY A 272 8.22 3.88 14.45
C GLY A 272 7.34 4.50 13.37
N MET A 273 7.99 5.14 12.40
CA MET A 273 7.32 5.81 11.28
C MET A 273 6.88 4.79 10.24
N GLN A 274 5.60 4.84 9.89
CA GLN A 274 4.99 3.94 8.91
C GLN A 274 4.37 4.75 7.77
N ARG A 275 4.40 4.17 6.56
CA ARG A 275 3.76 4.75 5.38
C ARG A 275 2.92 3.70 4.67
N ILE A 276 1.76 4.12 4.17
CA ILE A 276 0.91 3.34 3.30
C ILE A 276 0.32 4.26 2.23
N ALA A 277 0.23 3.76 1.01
CA ALA A 277 -0.35 4.51 -0.11
C ALA A 277 -1.73 3.96 -0.48
N TRP A 278 -2.64 4.87 -0.82
CA TRP A 278 -3.92 4.57 -1.45
C TRP A 278 -3.84 4.93 -2.94
N ASP A 279 -4.13 3.97 -3.79
CA ASP A 279 -4.08 4.04 -5.24
C ASP A 279 -5.20 4.89 -5.89
N LEU A 280 -5.89 5.72 -5.14
CA LEU A 280 -7.02 6.55 -5.55
C LEU A 280 -8.16 5.77 -6.21
N ARG A 281 -8.32 4.49 -5.86
CA ARG A 281 -9.34 3.61 -6.44
C ARG A 281 -10.36 3.15 -5.41
N TYR A 282 -11.56 2.93 -5.89
CA TYR A 282 -12.57 2.16 -5.17
C TYR A 282 -12.10 0.71 -4.96
N PRO A 283 -12.76 -0.07 -4.07
CA PRO A 283 -12.45 -1.49 -3.92
C PRO A 283 -12.60 -2.24 -5.25
N PRO A 284 -11.77 -3.27 -5.50
CA PRO A 284 -11.94 -4.14 -6.65
C PRO A 284 -13.26 -4.91 -6.59
N ALA A 285 -13.75 -5.33 -7.74
CA ALA A 285 -14.99 -6.12 -7.86
C ALA A 285 -14.84 -7.54 -7.31
N SER A 286 -13.63 -8.09 -7.32
CA SER A 286 -13.28 -9.41 -6.78
C SER A 286 -12.12 -9.30 -5.80
N LEU A 287 -12.02 -10.23 -4.87
CA LEU A 287 -10.85 -10.36 -4.02
C LEU A 287 -9.63 -10.76 -4.87
N PRO A 288 -8.46 -10.19 -4.61
CA PRO A 288 -7.25 -10.71 -5.22
C PRO A 288 -7.05 -12.17 -4.78
N PRO A 289 -6.61 -13.06 -5.68
CA PRO A 289 -6.23 -14.41 -5.29
C PRO A 289 -5.07 -14.35 -4.27
N PRO A 290 -4.91 -15.36 -3.42
CA PRO A 290 -3.72 -15.48 -2.59
C PRO A 290 -2.46 -15.38 -3.45
N PRO A 291 -1.39 -14.70 -2.98
CA PRO A 291 -0.14 -14.61 -3.71
C PRO A 291 0.38 -16.03 -4.03
N ASN A 292 0.56 -16.33 -5.28
CA ASN A 292 1.19 -17.56 -5.72
C ASN A 292 2.30 -17.23 -6.74
N PRO A 293 3.58 -17.30 -6.34
CA PRO A 293 4.69 -16.96 -7.22
C PRO A 293 4.75 -17.78 -8.52
N GLU A 294 4.20 -19.00 -8.51
CA GLU A 294 4.22 -19.89 -9.69
C GLU A 294 3.18 -19.50 -10.76
N THR A 295 2.16 -18.74 -10.36
CA THR A 295 1.06 -18.34 -11.26
C THR A 295 0.98 -16.83 -11.43
N GLU A 296 1.95 -16.09 -10.91
CA GLU A 296 1.99 -14.62 -11.01
C GLU A 296 2.31 -14.23 -12.47
N ASP A 297 1.30 -13.72 -13.15
CA ASP A 297 1.44 -13.18 -14.50
C ASP A 297 2.06 -11.78 -14.42
N PRO A 298 3.30 -11.58 -14.92
CA PRO A 298 3.97 -10.28 -14.87
C PRO A 298 3.25 -9.21 -15.71
N PHE A 299 2.33 -9.59 -16.59
CA PHE A 299 1.52 -8.67 -17.38
C PHE A 299 0.13 -8.40 -16.77
N SER A 300 -0.25 -9.14 -15.73
CA SER A 300 -1.52 -8.94 -15.04
C SER A 300 -1.41 -7.90 -13.94
N GLU A 301 -2.20 -6.86 -13.96
CA GLU A 301 -2.22 -5.83 -12.89
C GLU A 301 -3.13 -6.18 -11.71
N GLY A 302 -3.65 -7.39 -11.66
CA GLY A 302 -4.58 -7.83 -10.63
C GLY A 302 -5.92 -7.06 -10.65
N PRO A 303 -6.85 -7.46 -9.79
CA PRO A 303 -8.14 -6.78 -9.72
C PRO A 303 -8.00 -5.39 -9.11
N ALA A 304 -8.46 -4.35 -9.80
CA ALA A 304 -8.50 -2.98 -9.32
C ALA A 304 -9.87 -2.36 -9.57
N GLY A 305 -10.31 -1.53 -8.63
CA GLY A 305 -11.51 -0.73 -8.81
C GLY A 305 -11.30 0.48 -9.71
N PRO A 306 -12.37 1.19 -10.09
CA PRO A 306 -12.26 2.44 -10.84
C PRO A 306 -11.58 3.53 -10.00
N LEU A 307 -10.96 4.50 -10.68
CA LEU A 307 -10.43 5.71 -10.03
C LEU A 307 -11.58 6.52 -9.40
N VAL A 308 -11.28 7.17 -8.28
CA VAL A 308 -12.21 8.11 -7.66
C VAL A 308 -12.28 9.41 -8.46
N MET A 309 -13.29 10.25 -8.18
CA MET A 309 -13.34 11.62 -8.68
C MET A 309 -12.30 12.48 -7.98
N PRO A 310 -11.63 13.42 -8.68
CA PRO A 310 -10.88 14.47 -8.01
C PRO A 310 -11.77 15.24 -7.04
N GLY A 311 -11.19 15.70 -5.94
CA GLY A 311 -11.92 16.43 -4.91
C GLY A 311 -11.39 16.19 -3.51
N THR A 312 -12.19 16.54 -2.53
CA THR A 312 -11.84 16.47 -1.11
C THR A 312 -12.15 15.11 -0.52
N PHE A 313 -11.16 14.53 0.15
CA PHE A 313 -11.27 13.28 0.89
C PHE A 313 -10.84 13.48 2.34
N LYS A 314 -11.25 12.55 3.20
CA LYS A 314 -10.86 12.49 4.61
C LYS A 314 -10.24 11.13 4.88
N VAL A 315 -9.19 11.11 5.68
CA VAL A 315 -8.58 9.88 6.19
C VAL A 315 -8.65 9.85 7.71
N SER A 316 -9.03 8.72 8.27
CA SER A 316 -8.95 8.43 9.70
C SER A 316 -8.14 7.16 9.92
N VAL A 317 -7.35 7.15 10.99
CA VAL A 317 -6.52 6.01 11.38
C VAL A 317 -6.99 5.51 12.73
N ALA A 318 -7.22 4.20 12.82
CA ALA A 318 -7.63 3.53 14.05
C ALA A 318 -6.80 2.25 14.23
N LYS A 319 -6.60 1.83 15.48
CA LYS A 319 -6.12 0.48 15.78
C LYS A 319 -7.32 -0.44 16.01
N ARG A 320 -7.20 -1.69 15.57
CA ARG A 320 -8.13 -2.77 15.88
C ARG A 320 -7.39 -3.84 16.68
N VAL A 321 -7.83 -4.05 17.91
CA VAL A 321 -7.24 -5.02 18.84
C VAL A 321 -8.39 -5.75 19.53
N ASP A 322 -8.37 -7.06 19.55
CA ASP A 322 -9.44 -7.91 20.11
C ASP A 322 -10.85 -7.53 19.59
N GLY A 323 -10.96 -7.22 18.29
CA GLY A 323 -12.22 -6.80 17.67
C GLY A 323 -12.65 -5.35 17.95
N VAL A 324 -11.96 -4.63 18.85
CA VAL A 324 -12.29 -3.26 19.24
C VAL A 324 -11.54 -2.25 18.38
N MET A 325 -12.29 -1.31 17.76
CA MET A 325 -11.74 -0.18 17.00
C MET A 325 -11.51 1.02 17.92
N THR A 326 -10.27 1.46 18.03
CA THR A 326 -9.90 2.68 18.78
C THR A 326 -9.30 3.72 17.83
N PRO A 327 -9.92 4.90 17.66
CA PRO A 327 -9.35 5.97 16.85
C PRO A 327 -7.99 6.43 17.38
N LEU A 328 -7.03 6.61 16.48
CA LEU A 328 -5.69 7.13 16.79
C LEU A 328 -5.53 8.61 16.42
N SER A 329 -6.43 9.13 15.61
CA SER A 329 -6.44 10.55 15.24
C SER A 329 -7.85 11.05 14.92
N GLN A 330 -8.02 12.37 14.92
CA GLN A 330 -9.14 13.00 14.24
C GLN A 330 -8.98 12.81 12.72
N PRO A 331 -10.10 12.74 11.96
CA PRO A 331 -10.05 12.68 10.51
C PRO A 331 -9.27 13.85 9.92
N GLN A 332 -8.37 13.58 8.99
CA GLN A 332 -7.59 14.58 8.27
C GLN A 332 -8.08 14.71 6.84
N GLN A 333 -8.16 15.94 6.36
CA GLN A 333 -8.61 16.27 5.02
C GLN A 333 -7.42 16.40 4.07
N PHE A 334 -7.60 15.95 2.83
CA PHE A 334 -6.65 16.13 1.74
C PHE A 334 -7.38 16.25 0.40
N GLN A 335 -6.69 16.71 -0.62
CA GLN A 335 -7.22 16.86 -1.97
C GLN A 335 -6.67 15.76 -2.88
N VAL A 336 -7.51 15.30 -3.78
CA VAL A 336 -7.09 14.56 -4.98
C VAL A 336 -7.22 15.51 -6.15
N VAL A 337 -6.09 15.84 -6.77
CA VAL A 337 -5.99 16.82 -7.85
C VAL A 337 -5.48 16.17 -9.11
N VAL A 338 -6.00 16.59 -10.26
CA VAL A 338 -5.55 16.06 -11.56
C VAL A 338 -4.23 16.72 -11.93
N GLU A 339 -3.23 15.92 -12.29
CA GLU A 339 -1.96 16.40 -12.79
C GLU A 339 -1.99 16.57 -14.31
N GLY A 340 -1.50 17.72 -14.78
CA GLY A 340 -1.34 18.03 -16.20
C GLY A 340 -2.63 18.36 -16.96
N GLN A 341 -2.54 18.36 -18.28
CA GLN A 341 -3.66 18.71 -19.18
C GLN A 341 -4.61 17.53 -19.48
N ALA A 342 -4.31 16.35 -19.00
CA ALA A 342 -5.12 15.13 -19.21
C ALA A 342 -6.44 15.12 -18.41
N GLY A 343 -6.81 16.24 -17.84
CA GLY A 343 -8.04 16.38 -17.09
C GLY A 343 -9.25 16.41 -18.01
N MET A 344 -10.08 15.38 -17.95
CA MET A 344 -11.44 15.41 -18.46
C MET A 344 -12.17 16.64 -17.88
N SER A 345 -12.95 17.33 -18.72
CA SER A 345 -13.80 18.42 -18.23
C SER A 345 -14.70 17.95 -17.10
N GLU A 346 -15.01 18.82 -16.17
CA GLU A 346 -15.84 18.46 -15.00
C GLU A 346 -17.21 17.86 -15.42
N PRO A 347 -17.90 18.36 -16.46
CA PRO A 347 -19.15 17.76 -16.95
C PRO A 347 -19.01 16.33 -17.49
N ASP A 348 -17.82 15.91 -17.87
CA ASP A 348 -17.58 14.59 -18.45
C ASP A 348 -17.23 13.52 -17.38
N ARG A 349 -16.78 13.96 -16.21
CA ARG A 349 -16.35 13.06 -15.12
C ARG A 349 -17.50 12.33 -14.47
N THR A 350 -18.61 13.01 -14.16
CA THR A 350 -19.77 12.40 -13.51
C THR A 350 -20.36 11.25 -14.33
N PRO A 351 -20.65 11.40 -15.64
CA PRO A 351 -21.10 10.28 -16.46
C PRO A 351 -20.13 9.09 -16.51
N LEU A 352 -18.82 9.35 -16.52
CA LEU A 352 -17.82 8.29 -16.50
C LEU A 352 -17.89 7.50 -15.19
N VAL A 353 -17.85 8.16 -14.04
CA VAL A 353 -17.86 7.51 -12.74
C VAL A 353 -19.15 6.74 -12.50
N ASP A 354 -20.29 7.30 -12.88
CA ASP A 354 -21.57 6.60 -12.76
C ASP A 354 -21.62 5.33 -13.62
N PHE A 355 -21.08 5.42 -14.84
CA PHE A 355 -20.95 4.27 -15.70
C PHE A 355 -19.98 3.22 -15.13
N GLN A 356 -18.82 3.64 -14.67
CA GLN A 356 -17.83 2.75 -14.02
C GLN A 356 -18.41 2.05 -12.79
N ARG A 357 -19.20 2.75 -11.98
CA ARG A 357 -19.91 2.14 -10.84
C ARG A 357 -20.94 1.11 -11.26
N LYS A 358 -21.66 1.35 -12.37
CA LYS A 358 -22.60 0.37 -12.95
C LYS A 358 -21.84 -0.87 -13.41
N VAL A 359 -20.77 -0.69 -14.17
CA VAL A 359 -19.93 -1.77 -14.68
C VAL A 359 -19.30 -2.58 -13.51
N ALA A 360 -18.78 -1.92 -12.48
CA ALA A 360 -18.21 -2.59 -11.32
C ALA A 360 -19.24 -3.45 -10.55
N ARG A 361 -20.50 -2.99 -10.45
CA ARG A 361 -21.57 -3.79 -9.85
C ARG A 361 -21.87 -5.04 -10.69
N LEU A 362 -21.96 -4.89 -12.01
CA LEU A 362 -22.16 -6.01 -12.92
C LEU A 362 -20.97 -6.98 -12.86
N GLN A 363 -19.74 -6.48 -12.91
CA GLN A 363 -18.52 -7.29 -12.81
C GLN A 363 -18.52 -8.15 -11.53
N ARG A 364 -18.82 -7.53 -10.38
CA ARG A 364 -18.89 -8.24 -9.10
C ARG A 364 -19.94 -9.36 -9.14
N ALA A 365 -21.12 -9.10 -9.71
CA ALA A 365 -22.18 -10.09 -9.81
C ALA A 365 -21.82 -11.23 -10.77
N VAL A 366 -21.20 -10.92 -11.90
CA VAL A 366 -20.72 -11.91 -12.89
C VAL A 366 -19.64 -12.80 -12.28
N GLN A 367 -18.66 -12.24 -11.57
CA GLN A 367 -17.61 -13.02 -10.89
C GLN A 367 -18.21 -13.93 -9.81
N GLY A 368 -19.13 -13.41 -9.00
CA GLY A 368 -19.83 -14.24 -8.00
C GLY A 368 -20.61 -15.39 -8.61
N ALA A 369 -21.31 -15.16 -9.74
CA ALA A 369 -22.03 -16.20 -10.45
C ALA A 369 -21.10 -17.25 -11.08
N LEU A 370 -19.94 -16.80 -11.62
CA LEU A 370 -18.91 -17.71 -12.14
C LEU A 370 -18.36 -18.62 -11.05
N GLU A 371 -18.00 -18.07 -9.88
CA GLU A 371 -17.51 -18.86 -8.74
C GLU A 371 -18.54 -19.85 -8.25
N ALA A 372 -19.80 -19.43 -8.10
CA ALA A 372 -20.90 -20.30 -7.71
C ALA A 372 -21.10 -21.45 -8.72
N ALA A 373 -21.12 -21.15 -10.03
CA ALA A 373 -21.26 -22.16 -11.07
C ALA A 373 -20.04 -23.10 -11.14
N ASN A 374 -18.82 -22.60 -10.97
CA ASN A 374 -17.62 -23.43 -10.93
C ASN A 374 -17.62 -24.37 -9.71
N ALA A 375 -18.08 -23.91 -8.53
CA ALA A 375 -18.17 -24.73 -7.32
C ALA A 375 -19.18 -25.90 -7.45
N LEU A 376 -20.16 -25.80 -8.36
CA LEU A 376 -21.10 -26.88 -8.62
C LEU A 376 -20.46 -28.08 -9.33
N LYS A 377 -19.47 -27.88 -10.20
CA LYS A 377 -18.86 -28.97 -10.99
C LYS A 377 -18.32 -30.11 -10.12
N PRO A 378 -17.39 -29.87 -9.16
CA PRO A 378 -16.88 -30.94 -8.30
C PRO A 378 -18.00 -31.51 -7.40
N ARG A 379 -18.96 -30.68 -6.97
CA ARG A 379 -20.11 -31.15 -6.16
C ARG A 379 -20.98 -32.13 -6.91
N LEU A 380 -21.32 -31.85 -8.16
CA LEU A 380 -22.15 -32.76 -9.03
C LEU A 380 -21.41 -34.07 -9.34
N VAL A 381 -20.07 -34.05 -9.48
CA VAL A 381 -19.27 -35.27 -9.61
C VAL A 381 -19.43 -36.18 -8.39
N LEU A 382 -19.34 -35.62 -7.19
CA LEU A 382 -19.50 -36.36 -5.93
C LEU A 382 -20.93 -36.82 -5.70
N ILE A 383 -21.92 -36.00 -6.06
CA ILE A 383 -23.35 -36.38 -6.02
C ILE A 383 -23.61 -37.62 -6.92
N ARG A 384 -23.13 -37.61 -8.16
CA ARG A 384 -23.29 -38.76 -9.06
C ARG A 384 -22.64 -40.03 -8.51
N ARG A 385 -21.45 -39.90 -7.89
CA ARG A 385 -20.78 -41.03 -7.24
C ARG A 385 -21.59 -41.54 -6.05
N ALA A 386 -22.05 -40.67 -5.17
CA ALA A 386 -22.87 -41.06 -4.04
C ALA A 386 -24.17 -41.77 -4.45
N LEU A 387 -24.82 -41.32 -5.54
CA LEU A 387 -26.02 -41.96 -6.10
C LEU A 387 -25.71 -43.36 -6.64
N LEU A 388 -24.58 -43.57 -7.33
CA LEU A 388 -24.15 -44.89 -7.79
C LEU A 388 -23.89 -45.87 -6.64
N ASP A 389 -23.41 -45.37 -5.51
CA ASP A 389 -23.12 -46.16 -4.31
C ASP A 389 -24.41 -46.37 -3.42
N THR A 390 -25.57 -45.86 -3.87
CA THR A 390 -26.83 -45.94 -3.14
C THR A 390 -27.88 -46.82 -3.90
N PRO A 391 -28.01 -48.10 -3.52
CA PRO A 391 -28.94 -49.00 -4.26
C PRO A 391 -30.42 -48.57 -4.23
N SER A 392 -30.83 -47.81 -3.21
CA SER A 392 -32.19 -47.24 -3.04
C SER A 392 -32.45 -45.98 -3.90
N ALA A 393 -31.39 -45.37 -4.44
CA ALA A 393 -31.50 -44.25 -5.35
C ALA A 393 -31.84 -44.78 -6.74
N GLY A 394 -33.08 -44.62 -7.18
CA GLY A 394 -33.47 -45.05 -8.52
C GLY A 394 -32.76 -44.29 -9.65
N ASP A 395 -32.77 -44.84 -10.87
CA ASP A 395 -32.10 -44.27 -12.06
C ASP A 395 -32.48 -42.80 -12.32
N LYS A 396 -33.70 -42.41 -11.95
CA LYS A 396 -34.17 -41.03 -12.07
C LYS A 396 -33.30 -40.01 -11.39
N LEU A 397 -32.75 -40.30 -10.20
CA LEU A 397 -31.85 -39.34 -9.49
C LEU A 397 -30.49 -39.18 -10.19
N LEU A 398 -30.01 -40.23 -10.85
CA LEU A 398 -28.83 -40.17 -11.70
C LEU A 398 -29.06 -39.31 -12.95
N ASP A 399 -30.25 -39.47 -13.59
CA ASP A 399 -30.61 -38.64 -14.73
C ASP A 399 -30.82 -37.18 -14.34
N ASP A 400 -31.45 -36.91 -13.20
CA ASP A 400 -31.60 -35.56 -12.65
C ASP A 400 -30.21 -34.91 -12.36
N ALA A 401 -29.26 -35.64 -11.76
CA ALA A 401 -27.92 -35.17 -11.55
C ALA A 401 -27.15 -34.88 -12.86
N ALA A 402 -27.35 -35.73 -13.88
CA ALA A 402 -26.77 -35.51 -15.22
C ALA A 402 -27.36 -34.27 -15.92
N ALA A 403 -28.68 -34.07 -15.77
CA ALA A 403 -29.36 -32.88 -16.29
C ALA A 403 -28.84 -31.57 -15.61
N LEU A 404 -28.61 -31.60 -14.29
CA LEU A 404 -28.01 -30.47 -13.56
C LEU A 404 -26.60 -30.17 -14.04
N ASP A 405 -25.76 -31.20 -14.30
CA ASP A 405 -24.40 -30.99 -14.82
C ASP A 405 -24.43 -30.35 -16.22
N LYS A 406 -25.33 -30.80 -17.09
CA LYS A 406 -25.51 -30.22 -18.42
C LYS A 406 -25.92 -28.74 -18.34
N ARG A 407 -26.92 -28.42 -17.51
CA ARG A 407 -27.38 -27.03 -17.31
C ARG A 407 -26.28 -26.14 -16.68
N THR A 408 -25.47 -26.69 -15.75
CA THR A 408 -24.30 -25.99 -15.20
C THR A 408 -23.32 -25.62 -16.31
N ASN A 409 -23.04 -26.55 -17.24
CA ASN A 409 -22.18 -26.29 -18.39
C ASN A 409 -22.75 -25.21 -19.34
N ASP A 410 -24.08 -25.19 -19.54
CA ASP A 410 -24.74 -24.19 -20.37
C ASP A 410 -24.62 -22.79 -19.75
N ILE A 411 -24.84 -22.68 -18.44
CA ILE A 411 -24.62 -21.42 -17.66
C ILE A 411 -23.18 -20.97 -17.73
N LEU A 412 -22.21 -21.88 -17.54
CA LEU A 412 -20.79 -21.56 -17.64
C LEU A 412 -20.39 -21.10 -19.05
N ARG A 413 -20.97 -21.67 -20.11
CA ARG A 413 -20.76 -21.21 -21.49
C ARG A 413 -21.28 -19.79 -21.69
N ALA A 414 -22.48 -19.49 -21.19
CA ALA A 414 -23.01 -18.11 -21.25
C ALA A 414 -22.11 -17.11 -20.50
N LEU A 415 -21.64 -17.48 -19.29
CA LEU A 415 -20.85 -16.59 -18.46
C LEU A 415 -19.43 -16.38 -19.00
N ARG A 416 -18.70 -17.44 -19.43
CA ARG A 416 -17.26 -17.38 -19.79
C ARG A 416 -16.93 -17.80 -21.21
N GLY A 417 -17.92 -18.19 -22.01
CA GLY A 417 -17.73 -18.70 -23.36
C GLY A 417 -17.43 -20.22 -23.42
N ASP A 418 -17.39 -20.75 -24.63
CA ASP A 418 -17.10 -22.16 -24.87
C ASP A 418 -15.60 -22.41 -25.07
N ALA A 419 -14.96 -22.97 -24.05
CA ALA A 419 -13.54 -23.25 -24.06
C ALA A 419 -13.13 -24.28 -25.15
N ALA A 420 -13.99 -25.23 -25.48
CA ALA A 420 -13.70 -26.24 -26.50
C ALA A 420 -13.72 -25.66 -27.92
N LEU A 421 -14.62 -24.75 -28.20
CA LEU A 421 -14.66 -24.04 -29.49
C LEU A 421 -13.52 -23.04 -29.62
N ARG A 422 -13.18 -22.35 -28.52
CA ARG A 422 -12.01 -21.47 -28.50
C ARG A 422 -10.70 -22.18 -28.75
N ALA A 423 -10.51 -23.33 -28.12
CA ALA A 423 -9.29 -24.15 -28.34
C ALA A 423 -9.12 -24.56 -29.81
N ARG A 424 -10.19 -24.49 -30.61
CA ARG A 424 -10.19 -24.74 -32.05
C ARG A 424 -10.14 -23.46 -32.89
N ASN A 425 -9.90 -22.31 -32.26
CA ASN A 425 -9.86 -21.00 -32.92
C ASN A 425 -11.18 -20.61 -33.66
N ILE A 426 -12.33 -21.15 -33.17
CA ILE A 426 -13.63 -20.78 -33.72
C ILE A 426 -13.97 -19.38 -33.17
N ASN A 427 -14.28 -18.45 -34.08
CA ASN A 427 -14.70 -17.12 -33.71
C ASN A 427 -16.10 -17.15 -33.09
N LEU A 428 -16.23 -16.75 -31.85
CA LEU A 428 -17.47 -16.71 -31.08
C LEU A 428 -17.80 -15.28 -30.68
N PRO A 429 -19.08 -14.95 -30.52
CA PRO A 429 -19.46 -13.71 -29.86
C PRO A 429 -18.85 -13.64 -28.45
N PRO A 430 -18.43 -12.45 -27.98
CA PRO A 430 -17.90 -12.30 -26.64
C PRO A 430 -18.92 -12.76 -25.58
N SER A 431 -18.46 -13.54 -24.60
CA SER A 431 -19.25 -13.95 -23.45
C SER A 431 -19.58 -12.78 -22.52
N ILE A 432 -20.45 -13.00 -21.55
CA ILE A 432 -20.82 -11.97 -20.54
C ILE A 432 -19.56 -11.43 -19.85
N ASN A 433 -18.70 -12.33 -19.35
CA ASN A 433 -17.48 -11.94 -18.63
C ASN A 433 -16.49 -11.19 -19.53
N GLU A 434 -16.35 -11.57 -20.79
CA GLU A 434 -15.47 -10.87 -21.74
C GLU A 434 -15.98 -9.47 -22.04
N ARG A 435 -17.29 -9.30 -22.33
CA ARG A 435 -17.86 -7.97 -22.56
C ARG A 435 -17.61 -7.03 -21.37
N VAL A 436 -17.81 -7.54 -20.15
CA VAL A 436 -17.55 -6.76 -18.93
C VAL A 436 -16.06 -6.48 -18.75
N GLY A 437 -15.20 -7.47 -19.00
CA GLY A 437 -13.76 -7.34 -18.91
C GLY A 437 -13.18 -6.31 -19.90
N ASP A 438 -13.67 -6.33 -21.15
CA ASP A 438 -13.26 -5.37 -22.19
C ASP A 438 -13.61 -3.92 -21.80
N ILE A 439 -14.81 -3.70 -21.23
CA ILE A 439 -15.21 -2.37 -20.75
C ILE A 439 -14.29 -1.93 -19.60
N VAL A 440 -14.04 -2.79 -18.61
CA VAL A 440 -13.18 -2.49 -17.45
C VAL A 440 -11.76 -2.19 -17.92
N GLY A 441 -11.19 -3.03 -18.80
CA GLY A 441 -9.85 -2.87 -19.36
C GLY A 441 -9.71 -1.55 -20.11
N ALA A 442 -10.64 -1.24 -20.99
CA ALA A 442 -10.63 -0.01 -21.77
C ALA A 442 -10.75 1.25 -20.89
N GLN A 443 -11.54 1.20 -19.82
CA GLN A 443 -11.73 2.34 -18.92
C GLN A 443 -10.61 2.50 -17.88
N ARG A 444 -9.83 1.46 -17.63
CA ARG A 444 -8.71 1.52 -16.69
C ARG A 444 -7.61 2.48 -17.15
N MET A 445 -7.40 2.56 -18.47
CA MET A 445 -6.38 3.36 -19.12
C MET A 445 -6.94 4.65 -19.75
N SER A 446 -8.16 5.04 -19.40
CA SER A 446 -8.81 6.20 -19.99
C SER A 446 -9.62 6.99 -18.98
N THR A 447 -9.53 8.32 -19.06
CA THR A 447 -10.38 9.27 -18.34
C THR A 447 -11.48 9.85 -19.25
N ALA A 448 -11.63 9.33 -20.48
CA ALA A 448 -12.62 9.80 -21.42
C ALA A 448 -14.05 9.30 -21.06
N ARG A 449 -15.06 10.03 -21.57
CA ARG A 449 -16.46 9.58 -21.51
C ARG A 449 -16.60 8.16 -22.02
N PRO A 450 -17.55 7.37 -21.47
CA PRO A 450 -17.90 6.07 -22.03
C PRO A 450 -18.33 6.22 -23.50
N THR A 451 -17.75 5.38 -24.36
CA THR A 451 -18.15 5.36 -25.77
C THR A 451 -19.51 4.68 -25.93
N GLN A 452 -20.22 4.96 -27.04
CA GLN A 452 -21.47 4.28 -27.33
C GLN A 452 -21.30 2.76 -27.42
N THR A 453 -20.15 2.30 -27.91
CA THR A 453 -19.82 0.86 -27.95
C THR A 453 -19.78 0.26 -26.54
N GLN A 454 -19.14 0.91 -25.58
CA GLN A 454 -19.08 0.46 -24.19
C GLN A 454 -20.47 0.44 -23.54
N ILE A 455 -21.30 1.45 -23.81
CA ILE A 455 -22.68 1.51 -23.32
C ILE A 455 -23.52 0.35 -23.88
N ASN A 456 -23.40 0.07 -25.17
CA ASN A 456 -24.10 -1.02 -25.83
C ASN A 456 -23.62 -2.39 -25.33
N GLN A 457 -22.31 -2.57 -25.17
CA GLN A 457 -21.74 -3.79 -24.57
C GLN A 457 -22.23 -4.04 -23.15
N TYR A 458 -22.30 -2.98 -22.33
CA TYR A 458 -22.86 -3.09 -20.99
C TYR A 458 -24.34 -3.54 -21.02
N ALA A 459 -25.17 -2.92 -21.87
CA ALA A 459 -26.58 -3.26 -21.97
C ALA A 459 -26.79 -4.72 -22.37
N ALA A 460 -26.05 -5.19 -23.38
CA ALA A 460 -26.09 -6.59 -23.81
C ALA A 460 -25.62 -7.55 -22.72
N ALA A 461 -24.46 -7.24 -22.07
CA ALA A 461 -23.95 -8.08 -21.00
C ALA A 461 -24.89 -8.14 -19.79
N ALA A 462 -25.54 -7.04 -19.42
CA ALA A 462 -26.48 -6.99 -18.31
C ALA A 462 -27.76 -7.83 -18.61
N GLN A 463 -28.30 -7.73 -19.83
CA GLN A 463 -29.44 -8.49 -20.25
C GLN A 463 -29.17 -10.01 -20.28
N ASP A 464 -28.04 -10.41 -20.87
CA ASP A 464 -27.64 -11.82 -20.94
C ASP A 464 -27.35 -12.37 -19.53
N PHE A 465 -26.77 -11.53 -18.65
CA PHE A 465 -26.47 -11.90 -17.27
C PHE A 465 -27.73 -12.11 -16.42
N GLU A 466 -28.77 -11.30 -16.58
CA GLU A 466 -30.06 -11.51 -15.87
C GLU A 466 -30.60 -12.90 -16.12
N GLN A 467 -30.56 -13.37 -17.38
CA GLN A 467 -31.04 -14.71 -17.76
C GLN A 467 -30.14 -15.81 -17.16
N ALA A 468 -28.81 -15.67 -17.26
CA ALA A 468 -27.86 -16.63 -16.70
C ALA A 468 -27.96 -16.71 -15.16
N LEU A 469 -28.15 -15.59 -14.49
CA LEU A 469 -28.33 -15.54 -13.04
C LEU A 469 -29.62 -16.16 -12.57
N ALA A 470 -30.73 -15.91 -13.29
CA ALA A 470 -32.03 -16.56 -13.01
C ALA A 470 -31.93 -18.10 -13.17
N ALA A 471 -31.28 -18.56 -14.25
CA ALA A 471 -31.03 -19.98 -14.45
C ALA A 471 -30.16 -20.61 -13.38
N LEU A 472 -29.11 -19.91 -12.94
CA LEU A 472 -28.21 -20.37 -11.87
C LEU A 472 -28.92 -20.47 -10.52
N ARG A 473 -29.75 -19.47 -10.17
CA ARG A 473 -30.56 -19.50 -8.95
C ARG A 473 -31.56 -20.67 -8.97
N GLN A 474 -32.30 -20.84 -10.06
CA GLN A 474 -33.21 -21.95 -10.20
C GLN A 474 -32.49 -23.30 -10.01
N LEU A 475 -31.31 -23.43 -10.61
CA LEU A 475 -30.53 -24.66 -10.54
C LEU A 475 -30.03 -24.93 -9.11
N ILE A 476 -29.54 -23.89 -8.36
CA ILE A 476 -28.99 -24.07 -7.01
C ILE A 476 -30.11 -24.15 -5.97
N ASP A 477 -30.99 -23.17 -5.95
CA ASP A 477 -31.92 -22.96 -4.85
C ASP A 477 -33.12 -23.92 -4.90
N VAL A 478 -33.44 -24.45 -6.09
CA VAL A 478 -34.60 -25.30 -6.28
C VAL A 478 -34.19 -26.71 -6.69
N ASP A 479 -33.54 -26.86 -7.85
CA ASP A 479 -33.37 -28.17 -8.47
C ASP A 479 -32.31 -29.01 -7.72
N LEU A 480 -31.15 -28.43 -7.41
CA LEU A 480 -30.11 -29.11 -6.66
C LEU A 480 -30.55 -29.38 -5.20
N ALA A 481 -31.17 -28.40 -4.55
CA ALA A 481 -31.73 -28.59 -3.22
C ALA A 481 -32.80 -29.70 -3.17
N GLY A 482 -33.64 -29.80 -4.22
CA GLY A 482 -34.61 -30.86 -4.39
C GLY A 482 -33.97 -32.24 -4.57
N LEU A 483 -32.91 -32.33 -5.40
CA LEU A 483 -32.16 -33.57 -5.59
C LEU A 483 -31.49 -34.03 -4.28
N GLU A 484 -30.85 -33.11 -3.54
CA GLU A 484 -30.19 -33.41 -2.28
C GLU A 484 -31.13 -33.89 -1.18
N LYS A 485 -32.35 -33.34 -1.14
CA LYS A 485 -33.40 -33.83 -0.24
C LYS A 485 -33.83 -35.26 -0.58
N GLN A 486 -33.91 -35.58 -1.87
CA GLN A 486 -34.23 -36.95 -2.30
C GLN A 486 -33.06 -37.92 -2.01
N MET A 487 -31.83 -37.46 -2.16
CA MET A 487 -30.64 -38.23 -1.78
C MET A 487 -30.62 -38.54 -0.26
N GLU A 488 -30.96 -37.57 0.58
CA GLU A 488 -31.07 -37.77 2.03
C GLU A 488 -32.15 -38.82 2.36
N ALA A 489 -33.33 -38.72 1.74
CA ALA A 489 -34.42 -39.69 1.90
C ALA A 489 -34.03 -41.10 1.42
N ALA A 490 -33.16 -41.21 0.41
CA ALA A 490 -32.63 -42.49 -0.08
C ALA A 490 -31.46 -43.04 0.76
N GLY A 491 -30.99 -42.33 1.78
CA GLY A 491 -29.85 -42.73 2.58
C GLY A 491 -28.51 -42.66 1.86
N ALA A 492 -28.39 -41.76 0.89
CA ALA A 492 -27.16 -41.60 0.11
C ALA A 492 -26.00 -41.06 1.00
N PRO A 493 -24.74 -41.50 0.79
CA PRO A 493 -23.60 -40.98 1.47
C PRO A 493 -23.53 -39.46 1.43
N TRP A 494 -22.96 -38.84 2.48
CA TRP A 494 -22.84 -37.41 2.57
C TRP A 494 -21.99 -36.85 1.41
N THR A 495 -22.39 -35.69 0.90
CA THR A 495 -21.67 -34.95 -0.13
C THR A 495 -21.49 -33.49 0.30
N PRO A 496 -20.38 -32.80 -0.11
CA PRO A 496 -20.13 -31.41 0.25
C PRO A 496 -21.32 -30.48 -0.09
N GLY A 497 -21.69 -29.64 0.87
CA GLY A 497 -22.80 -28.69 0.75
C GLY A 497 -24.14 -29.19 1.31
N ARG A 498 -24.27 -30.48 1.66
CA ARG A 498 -25.39 -30.99 2.42
C ARG A 498 -25.14 -30.86 3.93
N ILE A 499 -26.16 -30.49 4.69
CA ILE A 499 -26.16 -30.56 6.16
C ILE A 499 -26.88 -31.89 6.49
N PRO A 500 -26.23 -32.84 7.18
CA PRO A 500 -26.87 -34.12 7.51
C PRO A 500 -27.98 -33.91 8.52
N GLU A 501 -29.06 -34.64 8.35
CA GLU A 501 -30.10 -34.81 9.38
C GLU A 501 -29.74 -36.03 10.23
N TRP A 502 -29.67 -35.84 11.54
CA TRP A 502 -29.51 -36.94 12.49
C TRP A 502 -30.60 -36.88 13.53
N LYS A 503 -31.29 -38.01 13.71
CA LYS A 503 -32.27 -38.21 14.78
C LYS A 503 -31.90 -39.49 15.48
N ASP A 504 -31.81 -39.47 16.82
CA ASP A 504 -31.70 -40.67 17.65
C ASP A 504 -33.02 -41.43 17.51
N GLN A 505 -32.98 -42.67 17.00
CA GLN A 505 -34.17 -43.52 16.79
C GLN A 505 -34.46 -44.34 18.01
#